data_ff7aecb04806144ef1f4c6fb2fbff011
#
_entry.id   ff7aecb04806144ef1f4c6fb2fbff011
#
_cell.length_a   1.000
_cell.length_b   1.000
_cell.length_c   1.000
_cell.angle_alpha   90.00
_cell.angle_beta   90.00
_cell.angle_gamma   90.00
#
_symmetry.space_group_name_H-M   'P 1'
#
loop_
_entity.id
_entity.type
_entity.pdbx_description
1 polymer ?
#
loop_
_entity_poly.entity_id
_entity_poly.type
_entity_poly.pdbx_seq_one_letter_code
_entity_poly.pdbx_strand_id
1 'polypeptide(L)'
;MLQHTSSALKRMRAKYFAASEPAESVIQQILMDIQEYDRTLEIGTGNGSMFKQIIGQLEKGSLKSIETSKRKIRKTQRANRSVIKAGLGNIQQGRPESIPFRDRSFHKVFSLHTAETVSDYRTACKEVYRVLQIDGCFYMVLKPSRMSEKDVIEVLYDQHFRDISVVSRDSFHFITAIK
;
A
#
# COMPACT_ATOMS: atom_id res chain seq x y z
N MET A 1 23.49 -6.44 -10.03
CA MET A 1 23.39 -5.70 -8.75
C MET A 1 21.98 -5.75 -8.13
N LEU A 2 21.18 -6.78 -8.38
CA LEU A 2 19.73 -6.86 -8.03
C LEU A 2 19.37 -7.98 -7.02
N GLN A 3 20.34 -8.66 -6.41
CA GLN A 3 20.07 -9.76 -5.48
C GLN A 3 19.98 -9.34 -4.00
N HIS A 4 20.24 -8.08 -3.66
CA HIS A 4 20.28 -7.64 -2.25
C HIS A 4 18.94 -7.20 -1.66
N THR A 5 17.93 -6.86 -2.47
CA THR A 5 16.64 -6.37 -1.98
C THR A 5 15.78 -7.47 -1.36
N SER A 6 15.72 -8.65 -1.98
CA SER A 6 14.92 -9.78 -1.47
C SER A 6 15.42 -10.33 -0.11
N SER A 7 16.74 -10.40 0.07
CA SER A 7 17.36 -10.92 1.31
C SER A 7 17.27 -9.91 2.47
N ALA A 8 17.39 -8.61 2.20
CA ALA A 8 17.22 -7.55 3.19
C ALA A 8 15.77 -7.48 3.69
N LEU A 9 14.79 -7.54 2.80
CA LEU A 9 13.37 -7.62 3.14
C LEU A 9 13.05 -8.85 4.00
N LYS A 10 13.60 -10.02 3.67
CA LYS A 10 13.41 -11.25 4.48
C LYS A 10 14.02 -11.14 5.89
N ARG A 11 15.19 -10.53 6.04
CA ARG A 11 15.84 -10.34 7.36
C ARG A 11 15.17 -9.29 8.22
N MET A 12 14.70 -8.20 7.62
CA MET A 12 13.93 -7.17 8.33
C MET A 12 12.59 -7.71 8.85
N ARG A 13 11.91 -8.57 8.07
CA ARG A 13 10.65 -9.22 8.45
C ARG A 13 10.75 -9.98 9.78
N ALA A 14 11.81 -10.75 10.00
CA ALA A 14 11.97 -11.55 11.22
C ALA A 14 12.17 -10.72 12.50
N LYS A 15 12.74 -9.51 12.39
CA LYS A 15 13.11 -8.69 13.54
C LYS A 15 11.96 -7.84 14.09
N TYR A 16 11.05 -7.38 13.24
CA TYR A 16 10.02 -6.42 13.64
C TYR A 16 8.67 -7.05 14.02
N PHE A 17 8.41 -8.29 13.61
CA PHE A 17 7.16 -8.97 13.94
C PHE A 17 7.08 -9.53 15.38
N ALA A 18 8.14 -9.41 16.17
CA ALA A 18 8.21 -10.02 17.50
C ALA A 18 7.71 -9.15 18.66
N ALA A 19 7.48 -7.83 18.49
CA ALA A 19 7.47 -6.93 19.65
C ALA A 19 6.42 -5.81 19.70
N SER A 20 5.49 -5.63 18.72
CA SER A 20 4.55 -4.51 18.75
C SER A 20 3.14 -4.88 18.28
N GLU A 21 2.16 -4.01 18.57
CA GLU A 21 0.80 -4.08 18.03
C GLU A 21 0.82 -4.33 16.52
N PRO A 22 -0.02 -5.25 15.98
CA PRO A 22 0.07 -5.71 14.59
C PRO A 22 0.08 -4.58 13.54
N ALA A 23 -0.73 -3.55 13.77
CA ALA A 23 -0.83 -2.42 12.84
C ALA A 23 0.45 -1.56 12.82
N GLU A 24 1.09 -1.34 13.96
CA GLU A 24 2.31 -0.52 14.06
C GLU A 24 3.50 -1.20 13.37
N SER A 25 3.69 -2.49 13.57
CA SER A 25 4.79 -3.24 12.92
C SER A 25 4.69 -3.23 11.40
N VAL A 26 3.47 -3.33 10.85
CA VAL A 26 3.22 -3.25 9.41
C VAL A 26 3.53 -1.86 8.86
N ILE A 27 3.10 -0.82 9.56
CA ILE A 27 3.37 0.58 9.19
C ILE A 27 4.88 0.82 9.17
N GLN A 28 5.60 0.42 10.21
CA GLN A 28 7.05 0.57 10.29
C GLN A 28 7.76 -0.16 9.14
N GLN A 29 7.33 -1.36 8.78
CA GLN A 29 7.91 -2.09 7.67
C GLN A 29 7.72 -1.35 6.33
N ILE A 30 6.55 -0.78 6.09
CA ILE A 30 6.27 0.00 4.87
C ILE A 30 7.15 1.26 4.85
N LEU A 31 7.20 2.00 5.97
CA LEU A 31 7.98 3.23 6.08
C LEU A 31 9.48 3.00 5.85
N MET A 32 10.02 1.87 6.31
CA MET A 32 11.42 1.50 6.10
C MET A 32 11.76 1.16 4.64
N ASP A 33 10.77 0.74 3.85
CA ASP A 33 10.99 0.42 2.44
C ASP A 33 10.77 1.63 1.51
N ILE A 34 10.17 2.70 2.00
CA ILE A 34 9.96 3.93 1.22
C ILE A 34 11.28 4.67 1.07
N GLN A 35 11.62 4.99 -0.17
CA GLN A 35 12.78 5.79 -0.52
C GLN A 35 12.37 7.25 -0.77
N GLU A 36 13.29 8.18 -0.54
CA GLU A 36 13.05 9.63 -0.63
C GLU A 36 12.47 10.11 -1.98
N TYR A 37 12.73 9.35 -3.06
CA TYR A 37 12.27 9.66 -4.44
C TYR A 37 11.04 8.86 -4.86
N ASP A 38 10.46 8.04 -3.99
CA ASP A 38 9.38 7.15 -4.37
C ASP A 38 8.12 7.93 -4.76
N ARG A 39 7.52 7.52 -5.86
CA ARG A 39 6.12 7.84 -6.17
C ARG A 39 5.26 6.75 -5.59
N THR A 40 4.43 7.12 -4.61
CA THR A 40 3.63 6.19 -3.83
C THR A 40 2.15 6.41 -4.06
N LEU A 41 1.36 5.33 -3.98
CA LEU A 41 -0.10 5.36 -4.02
C LEU A 41 -0.68 4.71 -2.77
N GLU A 42 -1.50 5.45 -2.06
CA GLU A 42 -2.35 4.95 -0.98
C GLU A 42 -3.76 4.68 -1.49
N ILE A 43 -4.26 3.46 -1.27
CA ILE A 43 -5.63 3.07 -1.56
C ILE A 43 -6.43 3.05 -0.25
N GLY A 44 -7.33 4.03 -0.09
CA GLY A 44 -8.08 4.25 1.15
C GLY A 44 -7.30 5.04 2.20
N THR A 45 -7.71 6.27 2.45
CA THR A 45 -7.00 7.19 3.35
C THR A 45 -7.18 6.87 4.84
N GLY A 46 -8.09 5.97 5.20
CA GLY A 46 -8.39 5.68 6.59
C GLY A 46 -8.69 6.94 7.42
N ASN A 47 -7.92 7.15 8.48
CA ASN A 47 -7.94 8.37 9.30
C ASN A 47 -6.94 9.44 8.83
N GLY A 48 -6.12 9.16 7.81
CA GLY A 48 -5.09 10.04 7.26
C GLY A 48 -3.76 10.03 7.99
N SER A 49 -3.56 9.15 8.97
CA SER A 49 -2.30 9.08 9.72
C SER A 49 -1.14 8.57 8.86
N MET A 50 -1.41 7.56 8.05
CA MET A 50 -0.41 6.97 7.15
C MET A 50 0.05 7.99 6.10
N PHE A 51 -0.87 8.78 5.56
CA PHE A 51 -0.57 9.85 4.61
C PHE A 51 0.54 10.79 5.13
N LYS A 52 0.41 11.25 6.39
CA LYS A 52 1.40 12.14 7.01
C LYS A 52 2.75 11.45 7.22
N GLN A 53 2.74 10.20 7.67
CA GLN A 53 3.97 9.45 7.93
C GLN A 53 4.77 9.19 6.66
N ILE A 54 4.11 8.79 5.57
CA ILE A 54 4.76 8.55 4.28
C ILE A 54 5.36 9.83 3.70
N ILE A 55 4.61 10.94 3.72
CA ILE A 55 5.15 12.22 3.25
C ILE A 55 6.40 12.62 4.02
N GLY A 56 6.48 12.29 5.31
CA GLY A 56 7.66 12.53 6.12
C GLY A 56 8.93 11.76 5.69
N GLN A 57 8.79 10.71 4.88
CA GLN A 57 9.91 9.95 4.30
C GLN A 57 10.32 10.47 2.91
N LEU A 58 9.47 11.26 2.26
CA LEU A 58 9.67 11.69 0.88
C LEU A 58 10.33 13.08 0.85
N GLU A 59 11.47 13.21 0.16
CA GLU A 59 12.11 14.49 -0.12
C GLU A 59 11.72 15.03 -1.50
N LYS A 60 11.86 14.20 -2.52
CA LYS A 60 11.58 14.53 -3.94
C LYS A 60 10.53 13.61 -4.56
N GLY A 61 10.07 12.64 -3.81
CA GLY A 61 8.98 11.74 -4.17
C GLY A 61 7.61 12.40 -4.08
N SER A 62 6.57 11.61 -4.23
CA SER A 62 5.19 12.08 -4.11
C SER A 62 4.25 11.00 -3.60
N LEU A 63 3.25 11.41 -2.83
CA LEU A 63 2.16 10.55 -2.40
C LEU A 63 0.86 10.97 -3.08
N LYS A 64 0.23 10.02 -3.77
CA LYS A 64 -1.15 10.13 -4.22
C LYS A 64 -2.02 9.21 -3.37
N SER A 65 -3.24 9.63 -3.05
CA SER A 65 -4.22 8.76 -2.37
C SER A 65 -5.54 8.77 -3.11
N ILE A 66 -6.19 7.62 -3.16
CA ILE A 66 -7.58 7.50 -3.62
C ILE A 66 -8.48 7.06 -2.47
N GLU A 67 -9.68 7.60 -2.42
CA GLU A 67 -10.70 7.29 -1.42
C GLU A 67 -12.09 7.42 -2.05
N THR A 68 -13.01 6.53 -1.69
CA THR A 68 -14.39 6.55 -2.20
C THR A 68 -15.25 7.60 -1.50
N SER A 69 -15.01 7.85 -0.22
CA SER A 69 -15.81 8.73 0.63
C SER A 69 -15.37 10.20 0.51
N LYS A 70 -16.22 11.04 -0.08
CA LYS A 70 -16.00 12.49 -0.13
C LYS A 70 -15.79 13.12 1.24
N ARG A 71 -16.42 12.59 2.30
CA ARG A 71 -16.25 13.05 3.68
C ARG A 71 -14.84 12.78 4.18
N LYS A 72 -14.32 11.55 3.97
CA LYS A 72 -12.95 11.18 4.36
C LYS A 72 -11.93 12.00 3.57
N ILE A 73 -12.12 12.16 2.26
CA ILE A 73 -11.25 13.01 1.42
C ILE A 73 -11.11 14.39 2.02
N ARG A 74 -12.24 15.10 2.27
CA ARG A 74 -12.21 16.45 2.84
C ARG A 74 -11.53 16.49 4.22
N LYS A 75 -11.77 15.50 5.08
CA LYS A 75 -11.15 15.41 6.40
C LYS A 75 -9.63 15.28 6.27
N THR A 76 -9.15 14.34 5.44
CA THR A 76 -7.73 14.08 5.25
C THR A 76 -7.03 15.26 4.56
N GLN A 77 -7.68 15.90 3.57
CA GLN A 77 -7.17 17.11 2.92
C GLN A 77 -7.01 18.27 3.89
N ARG A 78 -7.95 18.47 4.81
CA ARG A 78 -7.85 19.52 5.84
C ARG A 78 -6.69 19.25 6.81
N ALA A 79 -6.57 18.01 7.26
CA ALA A 79 -5.51 17.58 8.20
C ALA A 79 -4.10 17.67 7.59
N ASN A 80 -3.99 17.57 6.26
CA ASN A 80 -2.71 17.55 5.53
C ASN A 80 -2.53 18.74 4.59
N ARG A 81 -3.21 19.87 4.87
CA ARG A 81 -3.29 21.03 3.97
C ARG A 81 -1.92 21.60 3.58
N SER A 82 -0.97 21.66 4.51
CA SER A 82 0.36 22.22 4.26
C SER A 82 1.13 21.41 3.21
N VAL A 83 1.20 20.10 3.39
CA VAL A 83 1.93 19.19 2.49
C VAL A 83 1.26 19.06 1.11
N ILE A 84 -0.08 19.15 1.08
CA ILE A 84 -0.83 19.17 -0.18
C ILE A 84 -0.56 20.48 -0.95
N LYS A 85 -0.54 21.62 -0.25
CA LYS A 85 -0.20 22.92 -0.86
C LYS A 85 1.24 22.99 -1.37
N ALA A 86 2.16 22.30 -0.69
CA ALA A 86 3.55 22.15 -1.12
C ALA A 86 3.71 21.23 -2.35
N GLY A 87 2.63 20.59 -2.82
CA GLY A 87 2.67 19.67 -3.97
C GLY A 87 3.20 18.29 -3.69
N LEU A 88 3.56 17.98 -2.42
CA LEU A 88 4.13 16.69 -2.01
C LEU A 88 3.09 15.57 -1.99
N GLY A 89 1.81 15.90 -1.85
CA GLY A 89 0.73 14.92 -1.79
C GLY A 89 -0.55 15.40 -2.46
N ASN A 90 -1.38 14.43 -2.87
CA ASN A 90 -2.72 14.70 -3.39
C ASN A 90 -3.68 13.58 -2.99
N ILE A 91 -4.92 13.96 -2.68
CA ILE A 91 -5.99 13.02 -2.33
C ILE A 91 -7.18 13.31 -3.23
N GLN A 92 -7.63 12.29 -3.96
CA GLN A 92 -8.77 12.42 -4.87
C GLN A 92 -9.76 11.28 -4.72
N GLN A 93 -10.94 11.45 -5.30
CA GLN A 93 -11.93 10.38 -5.34
C GLN A 93 -11.49 9.31 -6.34
N GLY A 94 -11.56 8.04 -5.94
CA GLY A 94 -11.24 6.89 -6.78
C GLY A 94 -11.64 5.58 -6.11
N ARG A 95 -11.71 4.51 -6.89
CA ARG A 95 -12.00 3.15 -6.45
C ARG A 95 -10.80 2.24 -6.74
N PRO A 96 -10.55 1.22 -5.91
CA PRO A 96 -9.48 0.25 -6.18
C PRO A 96 -9.66 -0.47 -7.51
N GLU A 97 -10.91 -0.73 -7.91
CA GLU A 97 -11.25 -1.42 -9.16
C GLU A 97 -11.13 -0.54 -10.42
N SER A 98 -10.86 0.76 -10.26
CA SER A 98 -10.65 1.70 -11.35
C SER A 98 -9.77 2.85 -10.86
N ILE A 99 -8.46 2.63 -10.87
CA ILE A 99 -7.46 3.56 -10.35
C ILE A 99 -7.21 4.67 -11.38
N PRO A 100 -7.48 5.97 -11.08
CA PRO A 100 -7.45 7.06 -12.06
C PRO A 100 -6.02 7.57 -12.32
N PHE A 101 -5.07 6.66 -12.50
CA PHE A 101 -3.68 6.97 -12.83
C PHE A 101 -3.21 6.12 -14.01
N ARG A 102 -2.17 6.60 -14.69
CA ARG A 102 -1.55 5.91 -15.83
C ARG A 102 -0.81 4.65 -15.38
N ASP A 103 -0.58 3.74 -16.33
CA ASP A 103 0.25 2.57 -16.13
C ASP A 103 1.65 2.97 -15.64
N ARG A 104 2.25 2.11 -14.81
CA ARG A 104 3.63 2.24 -14.34
C ARG A 104 3.94 3.61 -13.70
N SER A 105 2.97 4.17 -12.97
CA SER A 105 3.10 5.49 -12.34
C SER A 105 3.78 5.44 -10.98
N PHE A 106 3.72 4.31 -10.26
CA PHE A 106 4.12 4.22 -8.86
C PHE A 106 5.17 3.16 -8.61
N HIS A 107 6.12 3.46 -7.70
CA HIS A 107 7.09 2.49 -7.19
C HIS A 107 6.47 1.63 -6.08
N LYS A 108 5.63 2.21 -5.25
CA LYS A 108 4.96 1.55 -4.12
C LYS A 108 3.48 1.82 -4.13
N VAL A 109 2.68 0.79 -3.90
CA VAL A 109 1.24 0.90 -3.67
C VAL A 109 0.91 0.22 -2.34
N PHE A 110 0.09 0.84 -1.51
CA PHE A 110 -0.35 0.23 -0.25
C PHE A 110 -1.84 0.44 0.00
N SER A 111 -2.44 -0.60 0.57
CA SER A 111 -3.86 -0.69 0.91
C SER A 111 -4.01 -1.28 2.32
N LEU A 112 -4.13 -0.40 3.32
CA LEU A 112 -4.14 -0.80 4.74
C LEU A 112 -5.53 -0.76 5.37
N HIS A 113 -6.49 -0.06 4.76
CA HIS A 113 -7.80 0.21 5.35
C HIS A 113 -8.98 0.00 4.40
N THR A 114 -8.77 -0.68 3.28
CA THR A 114 -9.77 -0.80 2.22
C THR A 114 -10.45 -2.14 2.12
N ALA A 115 -10.01 -3.13 2.90
CA ALA A 115 -10.55 -4.49 2.85
C ALA A 115 -12.09 -4.59 2.95
N GLU A 116 -12.73 -3.58 3.57
CA GLU A 116 -14.18 -3.55 3.73
C GLU A 116 -14.91 -2.90 2.54
N THR A 117 -14.18 -2.19 1.68
CA THR A 117 -14.76 -1.38 0.59
C THR A 117 -14.47 -1.92 -0.80
N VAL A 118 -13.57 -2.91 -0.93
CA VAL A 118 -13.28 -3.59 -2.20
C VAL A 118 -14.38 -4.61 -2.48
N SER A 119 -15.05 -4.46 -3.59
CA SER A 119 -16.10 -5.39 -4.04
C SER A 119 -15.55 -6.52 -4.92
N ASP A 120 -14.49 -6.23 -5.67
CA ASP A 120 -13.82 -7.16 -6.57
C ASP A 120 -12.29 -7.06 -6.39
N TYR A 121 -11.74 -7.97 -5.59
CA TYR A 121 -10.30 -8.03 -5.33
C TYR A 121 -9.47 -8.35 -6.57
N ARG A 122 -9.99 -9.17 -7.49
CA ARG A 122 -9.28 -9.54 -8.72
C ARG A 122 -9.09 -8.31 -9.60
N THR A 123 -10.14 -7.56 -9.84
CA THR A 123 -10.06 -6.29 -10.60
C THR A 123 -9.20 -5.26 -9.89
N ALA A 124 -9.31 -5.13 -8.56
CA ALA A 124 -8.47 -4.21 -7.80
C ALA A 124 -6.98 -4.58 -7.89
N CYS A 125 -6.60 -5.86 -7.76
CA CYS A 125 -5.22 -6.31 -7.91
C CYS A 125 -4.69 -6.09 -9.33
N LYS A 126 -5.54 -6.29 -10.37
CA LYS A 126 -5.20 -5.98 -11.77
C LYS A 126 -4.85 -4.50 -11.94
N GLU A 127 -5.65 -3.61 -11.38
CA GLU A 127 -5.40 -2.16 -11.43
C GLU A 127 -4.13 -1.77 -10.66
N VAL A 128 -3.90 -2.35 -9.48
CA VAL A 128 -2.65 -2.16 -8.73
C VAL A 128 -1.46 -2.62 -9.56
N TYR A 129 -1.53 -3.81 -10.17
CA TYR A 129 -0.47 -4.31 -11.05
C TYR A 129 -0.24 -3.36 -12.23
N ARG A 130 -1.30 -2.85 -12.86
CA ARG A 130 -1.20 -1.91 -13.99
C ARG A 130 -0.44 -0.65 -13.60
N VAL A 131 -0.80 -0.02 -12.47
CA VAL A 131 -0.21 1.28 -12.08
C VAL A 131 1.17 1.17 -11.43
N LEU A 132 1.57 0.00 -10.94
CA LEU A 132 2.92 -0.26 -10.45
C LEU A 132 3.93 -0.26 -11.60
N GLN A 133 5.12 0.28 -11.34
CA GLN A 133 6.29 0.10 -12.18
C GLN A 133 6.80 -1.35 -12.12
N ILE A 134 7.63 -1.74 -13.08
CA ILE A 134 8.38 -3.00 -12.99
C ILE A 134 9.23 -2.94 -11.72
N ASP A 135 9.28 -4.06 -10.98
CA ASP A 135 9.91 -4.17 -9.67
C ASP A 135 9.26 -3.33 -8.56
N GLY A 136 8.10 -2.72 -8.84
CA GLY A 136 7.31 -2.00 -7.84
C GLY A 136 6.66 -2.94 -6.82
N CYS A 137 6.50 -2.47 -5.59
CA CYS A 137 5.99 -3.26 -4.48
C CYS A 137 4.56 -2.89 -4.10
N PHE A 138 3.74 -3.91 -3.87
CA PHE A 138 2.39 -3.81 -3.33
C PHE A 138 2.36 -4.29 -1.88
N TYR A 139 1.77 -3.51 -1.00
CA TYR A 139 1.50 -3.82 0.41
C TYR A 139 0.01 -3.81 0.66
N MET A 140 -0.52 -4.87 1.25
CA MET A 140 -1.94 -4.97 1.57
C MET A 140 -2.14 -5.55 2.97
N VAL A 141 -3.14 -5.03 3.68
CA VAL A 141 -3.65 -5.60 4.93
C VAL A 141 -5.09 -6.01 4.72
N LEU A 142 -5.38 -7.28 5.00
CA LEU A 142 -6.71 -7.88 4.93
C LEU A 142 -7.10 -8.52 6.25
N LYS A 143 -8.40 -8.50 6.56
CA LYS A 143 -8.95 -9.34 7.64
C LYS A 143 -9.11 -10.78 7.14
N PRO A 144 -8.74 -11.81 7.94
CA PRO A 144 -8.91 -13.22 7.57
C PRO A 144 -10.34 -13.60 7.18
N SER A 145 -11.33 -12.92 7.78
CA SER A 145 -12.75 -13.13 7.47
C SER A 145 -13.18 -12.69 6.06
N ARG A 146 -12.32 -11.95 5.35
CA ARG A 146 -12.62 -11.46 3.99
C ARG A 146 -12.08 -12.36 2.90
N MET A 147 -10.90 -12.93 3.12
CA MET A 147 -10.23 -13.77 2.14
C MET A 147 -9.22 -14.64 2.87
N SER A 148 -9.14 -15.91 2.53
CA SER A 148 -8.12 -16.79 3.08
C SER A 148 -6.74 -16.46 2.51
N GLU A 149 -5.68 -16.88 3.19
CA GLU A 149 -4.31 -16.73 2.71
C GLU A 149 -4.13 -17.33 1.30
N LYS A 150 -4.70 -18.53 1.09
CA LYS A 150 -4.65 -19.23 -0.20
C LYS A 150 -5.30 -18.40 -1.32
N ASP A 151 -6.51 -17.88 -1.08
CA ASP A 151 -7.24 -17.11 -2.08
C ASP A 151 -6.52 -15.80 -2.44
N VAL A 152 -5.88 -15.15 -1.45
CA VAL A 152 -5.05 -13.96 -1.69
C VAL A 152 -3.88 -14.28 -2.60
N ILE A 153 -3.15 -15.36 -2.31
CA ILE A 153 -2.00 -15.79 -3.12
C ILE A 153 -2.45 -16.10 -4.55
N GLU A 154 -3.57 -16.83 -4.71
CA GLU A 154 -4.13 -17.16 -6.02
C GLU A 154 -4.50 -15.91 -6.83
N VAL A 155 -5.22 -14.96 -6.21
CA VAL A 155 -5.60 -13.72 -6.88
C VAL A 155 -4.38 -12.92 -7.33
N LEU A 156 -3.35 -12.80 -6.50
CA LEU A 156 -2.14 -12.06 -6.85
C LEU A 156 -1.34 -12.77 -7.94
N TYR A 157 -1.21 -14.10 -7.85
CA TYR A 157 -0.52 -14.90 -8.86
C TYR A 157 -1.18 -14.79 -10.23
N ASP A 158 -2.51 -14.87 -10.29
CA ASP A 158 -3.28 -14.69 -11.52
C ASP A 158 -3.10 -13.30 -12.17
N GLN A 159 -2.76 -12.29 -11.37
CA GLN A 159 -2.43 -10.96 -11.86
C GLN A 159 -0.92 -10.76 -12.11
N HIS A 160 -0.15 -11.87 -12.18
CA HIS A 160 1.28 -11.90 -12.50
C HIS A 160 2.21 -11.25 -11.45
N PHE A 161 1.74 -11.07 -10.22
CA PHE A 161 2.64 -10.70 -9.13
C PHE A 161 3.61 -11.84 -8.80
N ARG A 162 4.82 -11.48 -8.41
CA ARG A 162 5.88 -12.40 -7.97
C ARG A 162 6.35 -12.05 -6.54
N ASP A 163 7.18 -12.90 -5.98
CA ASP A 163 7.71 -12.74 -4.61
C ASP A 163 6.61 -12.46 -3.57
N ILE A 164 5.46 -13.12 -3.75
CA ILE A 164 4.30 -12.98 -2.89
C ILE A 164 4.63 -13.55 -1.51
N SER A 165 4.41 -12.74 -0.49
CA SER A 165 4.56 -13.16 0.91
C SER A 165 3.33 -12.77 1.69
N VAL A 166 2.80 -13.71 2.46
CA VAL A 166 1.69 -13.49 3.38
C VAL A 166 2.17 -13.80 4.79
N VAL A 167 1.97 -12.87 5.70
CA VAL A 167 2.16 -13.05 7.14
C VAL A 167 0.81 -12.98 7.80
N SER A 168 0.31 -14.13 8.24
CA SER A 168 -1.00 -14.25 8.88
C SER A 168 -0.90 -14.08 10.40
N ARG A 169 -1.87 -13.36 10.96
CA ARG A 169 -2.15 -13.21 12.38
C ARG A 169 -3.64 -13.41 12.60
N ASP A 170 -4.06 -13.59 13.83
CA ASP A 170 -5.47 -13.82 14.17
C ASP A 170 -6.40 -12.71 13.68
N SER A 171 -5.91 -11.47 13.62
CA SER A 171 -6.69 -10.29 13.27
C SER A 171 -6.47 -9.75 11.87
N PHE A 172 -5.40 -10.18 11.17
CA PHE A 172 -5.07 -9.68 9.82
C PHE A 172 -4.11 -10.58 9.05
N HIS A 173 -4.13 -10.48 7.72
CA HIS A 173 -3.09 -10.90 6.81
C HIS A 173 -2.33 -9.66 6.32
N PHE A 174 -1.01 -9.65 6.49
CA PHE A 174 -0.14 -8.68 5.85
C PHE A 174 0.52 -9.31 4.62
N ILE A 175 0.27 -8.70 3.49
CA ILE A 175 0.66 -9.21 2.19
C ILE A 175 1.65 -8.24 1.55
N THR A 176 2.70 -8.80 0.96
CA THR A 176 3.60 -8.06 0.06
C THR A 176 3.75 -8.83 -1.24
N ALA A 177 3.79 -8.11 -2.36
CA ALA A 177 3.97 -8.69 -3.69
C ALA A 177 4.72 -7.73 -4.59
N ILE A 178 5.49 -8.25 -5.55
CA ILE A 178 6.28 -7.48 -6.51
C ILE A 178 5.67 -7.64 -7.91
N LYS A 179 5.64 -6.55 -8.67
CA LYS A 179 5.26 -6.58 -10.08
C LYS A 179 6.35 -7.17 -10.95
#